data_242c636e02f36743a94d35acd63037f7
#
_entry.id   242c636e02f36743a94d35acd63037f7
#
_cell.length_a   1.000
_cell.length_b   1.000
_cell.length_c   1.000
_cell.angle_alpha   90.00
_cell.angle_beta   90.00
_cell.angle_gamma   90.00
#
_symmetry.space_group_name_H-M   'P 1'
#
loop_
_entity.id
_entity.type
_entity.pdbx_description
1 polymer ?
#
loop_
_entity_poly.entity_id
_entity_poly.type
_entity_poly.pdbx_seq_one_letter_code
_entity_poly.pdbx_strand_id
1 'polypeptide(L)'
;MAWVYLSICFACAGVIGYDIAVNRRRQPMGVMNAVYPITALYFGPLAPAFYWRWARAARRPAAAPAPVSRESVPRPAMAPAGDGPRAHRGQPADHDMAGGHGADRAGEPTPPGKANRGKPWATMATEVSHCGSGCVLGDVISEFVIFALALTIAGTALWAEYIGDYILALVLGIMFQYFAIAPMRGLGVRDGLRAAAKADVISLTAFEVGLFGWMAVMTFVLFPAPHQLMPDRAAFWLLMQIGMIIGFATSWPANVWLVKRGIKVPM
;
A
#
# COMPACT_ATOMS: atom_id res chain seq x y z
N MET A 1 -20.35 23.38 -8.96
CA MET A 1 -20.03 22.79 -7.65
C MET A 1 -19.16 21.53 -7.80
N ALA A 2 -19.51 20.54 -8.65
CA ALA A 2 -18.73 19.29 -8.81
C ALA A 2 -17.27 19.54 -9.20
N TRP A 3 -16.97 20.37 -10.21
CA TRP A 3 -15.60 20.70 -10.58
C TRP A 3 -14.78 21.32 -9.45
N VAL A 4 -15.40 22.16 -8.61
CA VAL A 4 -14.70 22.78 -7.46
C VAL A 4 -14.26 21.72 -6.46
N TYR A 5 -15.16 20.79 -6.14
CA TYR A 5 -14.85 19.71 -5.20
C TYR A 5 -13.79 18.75 -5.76
N LEU A 6 -13.91 18.34 -7.03
CA LEU A 6 -12.91 17.51 -7.69
C LEU A 6 -11.53 18.18 -7.71
N SER A 7 -11.48 19.48 -8.00
CA SER A 7 -10.21 20.25 -7.94
C SER A 7 -9.60 20.24 -6.54
N ILE A 8 -10.42 20.32 -5.49
CA ILE A 8 -9.95 20.19 -4.10
C ILE A 8 -9.38 18.78 -3.86
N CYS A 9 -10.03 17.72 -4.35
CA CYS A 9 -9.53 16.35 -4.21
C CYS A 9 -8.17 16.18 -4.91
N PHE A 10 -8.03 16.68 -6.14
CA PHE A 10 -6.74 16.66 -6.85
C PHE A 10 -5.67 17.49 -6.14
N ALA A 11 -6.00 18.65 -5.60
CA ALA A 11 -5.08 19.45 -4.80
C ALA A 11 -4.63 18.68 -3.54
N CYS A 12 -5.55 18.01 -2.84
CA CYS A 12 -5.24 17.16 -1.70
C CYS A 12 -4.29 16.01 -2.07
N ALA A 13 -4.55 15.32 -3.19
CA ALA A 13 -3.68 14.27 -3.71
C ALA A 13 -2.29 14.82 -4.06
N GLY A 14 -2.22 15.97 -4.72
CA GLY A 14 -0.98 16.66 -5.06
C GLY A 14 -0.16 17.05 -3.83
N VAL A 15 -0.80 17.58 -2.79
CA VAL A 15 -0.12 17.96 -1.54
C VAL A 15 0.47 16.75 -0.81
N ILE A 16 -0.26 15.62 -0.75
CA ILE A 16 0.29 14.37 -0.18
C ILE A 16 1.45 13.85 -1.05
N GLY A 17 1.27 13.81 -2.37
CA GLY A 17 2.31 13.40 -3.30
C GLY A 17 3.58 14.25 -3.18
N TYR A 18 3.43 15.56 -3.07
CA TYR A 18 4.54 16.49 -2.83
C TYR A 18 5.27 16.18 -1.51
N ASP A 19 4.54 15.98 -0.41
CA ASP A 19 5.16 15.67 0.89
C ASP A 19 5.95 14.36 0.83
N ILE A 20 5.44 13.35 0.13
CA ILE A 20 6.11 12.05 -0.03
C ILE A 20 7.37 12.19 -0.92
N ALA A 21 7.26 12.86 -2.07
CA ALA A 21 8.30 12.92 -3.08
C ALA A 21 9.40 13.93 -2.72
N VAL A 22 9.01 15.18 -2.41
CA VAL A 22 9.93 16.30 -2.21
C VAL A 22 10.45 16.36 -0.78
N ASN A 23 9.56 16.19 0.22
CA ASN A 23 9.96 16.19 1.63
C ASN A 23 10.60 14.87 2.09
N ARG A 24 10.86 13.94 1.16
CA ARG A 24 11.52 12.64 1.42
C ARG A 24 10.83 11.83 2.52
N ARG A 25 9.48 11.89 2.58
CA ARG A 25 8.69 11.13 3.53
C ARG A 25 8.16 9.82 2.92
N ARG A 26 9.03 9.16 2.16
CA ARG A 26 8.70 7.89 1.52
C ARG A 26 8.33 6.84 2.55
N GLN A 27 7.23 6.16 2.28
CA GLN A 27 6.74 5.07 3.11
C GLN A 27 7.71 3.88 3.10
N PRO A 28 7.75 3.07 4.17
CA PRO A 28 8.55 1.85 4.21
C PRO A 28 8.22 0.90 3.05
N MET A 29 6.93 0.77 2.72
CA MET A 29 6.46 0.06 1.53
C MET A 29 6.28 1.04 0.38
N GLY A 30 6.99 0.80 -0.73
CA GLY A 30 6.99 1.70 -1.89
C GLY A 30 5.60 1.97 -2.46
N VAL A 31 4.73 0.98 -2.50
CA VAL A 31 3.36 1.08 -3.02
C VAL A 31 2.50 2.07 -2.22
N MET A 32 2.73 2.21 -0.92
CA MET A 32 1.99 3.15 -0.07
C MET A 32 2.23 4.63 -0.45
N ASN A 33 3.29 4.91 -1.20
CA ASN A 33 3.50 6.25 -1.73
C ASN A 33 2.44 6.66 -2.78
N ALA A 34 1.85 5.68 -3.48
CA ALA A 34 0.75 5.88 -4.41
C ALA A 34 -0.62 5.80 -3.72
N VAL A 35 -0.78 4.91 -2.74
CA VAL A 35 -2.05 4.66 -2.04
C VAL A 35 -2.63 5.93 -1.41
N TYR A 36 -1.84 6.71 -0.68
CA TYR A 36 -2.36 7.90 0.01
C TYR A 36 -2.82 9.02 -0.95
N PRO A 37 -2.10 9.37 -2.02
CA PRO A 37 -2.61 10.29 -3.04
C PRO A 37 -3.90 9.77 -3.71
N ILE A 38 -3.98 8.47 -4.06
CA ILE A 38 -5.18 7.88 -4.66
C ILE A 38 -6.36 7.95 -3.68
N THR A 39 -6.15 7.63 -2.40
CA THR A 39 -7.18 7.74 -1.37
C THR A 39 -7.72 9.18 -1.26
N ALA A 40 -6.88 10.19 -1.48
CA ALA A 40 -7.30 11.58 -1.46
C ALA A 40 -8.25 11.95 -2.62
N LEU A 41 -8.22 11.22 -3.73
CA LEU A 41 -9.11 11.49 -4.85
C LEU A 41 -10.59 11.24 -4.49
N TYR A 42 -10.90 10.32 -3.58
CA TYR A 42 -12.29 10.03 -3.20
C TYR A 42 -12.67 10.46 -1.78
N PHE A 43 -11.71 10.56 -0.84
CA PHE A 43 -11.97 11.11 0.49
C PHE A 43 -11.76 12.64 0.58
N GLY A 44 -11.19 13.26 -0.45
CA GLY A 44 -10.93 14.69 -0.48
C GLY A 44 -10.14 15.17 0.73
N PRO A 45 -10.58 16.26 1.42
CA PRO A 45 -9.84 16.86 2.53
C PRO A 45 -9.62 15.96 3.75
N LEU A 46 -10.41 14.89 3.89
CA LEU A 46 -10.26 13.94 5.01
C LEU A 46 -8.98 13.10 4.87
N ALA A 47 -8.54 12.81 3.64
CA ALA A 47 -7.35 12.02 3.41
C ALA A 47 -6.05 12.73 3.87
N PRO A 48 -5.77 14.01 3.56
CA PRO A 48 -4.66 14.73 4.16
C PRO A 48 -4.72 14.75 5.69
N ALA A 49 -5.89 15.01 6.29
CA ALA A 49 -6.03 15.00 7.74
C ALA A 49 -5.64 13.65 8.35
N PHE A 50 -6.10 12.54 7.74
CA PHE A 50 -5.68 11.20 8.15
C PHE A 50 -4.18 10.99 7.94
N TYR A 51 -3.65 11.35 6.75
CA TYR A 51 -2.24 11.17 6.42
C TYR A 51 -1.32 11.87 7.43
N TRP A 52 -1.54 13.15 7.73
CA TRP A 52 -0.70 13.88 8.67
C TRP A 52 -0.81 13.40 10.11
N ARG A 53 -1.99 12.94 10.49
CA ARG A 53 -2.24 12.53 11.89
C ARG A 53 -1.75 11.13 12.22
N TRP A 54 -1.81 10.19 11.25
CA TRP A 54 -1.56 8.76 11.53
C TRP A 54 -0.63 8.06 10.55
N ALA A 55 -0.52 8.50 9.32
CA ALA A 55 0.14 7.75 8.24
C ALA A 55 1.49 8.33 7.81
N ARG A 56 1.79 9.57 8.16
CA ARG A 56 2.98 10.28 7.70
C ARG A 56 4.27 9.63 8.19
N ALA A 57 5.13 9.19 7.26
CA ALA A 57 6.41 8.59 7.60
C ALA A 57 7.40 9.61 8.22
N ALA A 58 8.34 9.11 9.01
CA ALA A 58 9.46 9.92 9.46
C ALA A 58 10.33 10.34 8.27
N ARG A 59 10.92 11.57 8.33
CA ARG A 59 11.81 12.04 7.29
C ARG A 59 13.05 11.14 7.23
N ARG A 60 13.34 10.55 6.08
CA ARG A 60 14.61 9.83 5.89
C ARG A 60 15.76 10.83 5.87
N PRO A 61 16.83 10.64 6.69
CA PRO A 61 18.03 11.44 6.56
C PRO A 61 18.58 11.36 5.13
N ALA A 62 19.17 12.44 4.62
CA ALA A 62 19.96 12.33 3.41
C ALA A 62 20.99 11.22 3.63
N ALA A 63 21.16 10.31 2.65
CA ALA A 63 22.17 9.29 2.72
C ALA A 63 23.50 9.95 3.13
N ALA A 64 24.08 9.50 4.25
CA ALA A 64 25.42 9.91 4.60
C ALA A 64 26.32 9.63 3.41
N PRO A 65 27.26 10.55 3.03
CA PRO A 65 28.23 10.24 2.00
C PRO A 65 28.89 8.92 2.35
N ALA A 66 29.00 8.03 1.36
CA ALA A 66 29.62 6.71 1.55
C ALA A 66 30.95 6.92 2.29
N PRO A 67 31.26 6.12 3.32
CA PRO A 67 32.54 6.25 4.01
C PRO A 67 33.61 6.15 2.93
N VAL A 68 34.40 7.21 2.82
CA VAL A 68 35.57 7.22 1.93
C VAL A 68 36.40 6.01 2.35
N SER A 69 36.54 5.05 1.45
CA SER A 69 37.34 3.86 1.68
C SER A 69 38.71 4.36 2.13
N ARG A 70 39.01 4.20 3.41
CA ARG A 70 40.35 4.44 3.90
C ARG A 70 41.23 3.47 3.12
N GLU A 71 41.93 4.01 2.17
CA GLU A 71 43.00 3.37 1.45
C GLU A 71 43.80 2.55 2.46
N SER A 72 43.90 1.26 2.19
CA SER A 72 44.56 0.30 3.08
C SER A 72 45.97 0.77 3.43
N VAL A 73 46.14 1.26 4.65
CA VAL A 73 47.48 1.48 5.19
C VAL A 73 48.23 0.14 5.13
N PRO A 74 49.40 0.06 4.47
CA PRO A 74 50.15 -1.18 4.42
C PRO A 74 50.49 -1.62 5.84
N ARG A 75 50.11 -2.85 6.19
CA ARG A 75 50.53 -3.46 7.47
C ARG A 75 52.05 -3.56 7.47
N PRO A 76 52.73 -3.07 8.49
CA PRO A 76 54.18 -3.36 8.66
C PRO A 76 54.38 -4.86 8.77
N ALA A 77 55.35 -5.37 8.02
CA ALA A 77 55.73 -6.77 8.03
C ALA A 77 56.06 -7.24 9.46
N MET A 78 55.35 -8.27 9.94
CA MET A 78 55.68 -8.94 11.20
C MET A 78 56.99 -9.69 11.05
N ALA A 79 57.93 -9.40 11.93
CA ALA A 79 59.16 -10.17 12.10
C ALA A 79 58.86 -11.61 12.60
N PRO A 80 59.71 -12.61 12.24
CA PRO A 80 59.46 -14.00 12.62
C PRO A 80 59.64 -14.22 14.09
N ALA A 81 58.69 -14.95 14.69
CA ALA A 81 58.72 -15.35 16.11
C ALA A 81 59.73 -16.46 16.30
N GLY A 82 60.61 -16.25 17.27
CA GLY A 82 61.59 -17.24 17.77
C GLY A 82 60.90 -18.31 18.61
N ASP A 83 61.44 -19.55 18.44
CA ASP A 83 61.09 -20.74 19.20
C ASP A 83 61.43 -20.57 20.71
N GLY A 84 60.54 -20.97 21.61
CA GLY A 84 60.77 -21.14 23.04
C GLY A 84 59.82 -22.18 23.64
N PRO A 85 60.26 -22.98 24.67
CA PRO A 85 59.81 -24.36 24.86
C PRO A 85 58.54 -24.55 25.70
N ARG A 86 57.92 -25.71 25.47
CA ARG A 86 56.74 -26.28 26.14
C ARG A 86 56.97 -26.49 27.64
N ALA A 87 56.03 -26.14 28.48
CA ALA A 87 55.87 -26.73 29.82
C ALA A 87 54.38 -26.91 30.19
N HIS A 88 54.17 -27.98 30.89
CA HIS A 88 52.99 -28.77 31.19
C HIS A 88 51.92 -28.15 32.12
N ARG A 89 50.69 -28.67 31.95
CA ARG A 89 49.75 -29.20 32.95
C ARG A 89 48.91 -28.21 33.78
N GLY A 90 47.61 -28.49 33.78
CA GLY A 90 46.69 -28.17 34.89
C GLY A 90 45.29 -27.69 34.46
N GLN A 91 44.32 -28.61 34.50
CA GLN A 91 42.86 -28.34 34.60
C GLN A 91 42.52 -28.40 36.11
N PRO A 92 41.30 -28.03 36.60
CA PRO A 92 40.20 -27.19 36.07
C PRO A 92 39.73 -26.12 37.07
N ALA A 93 38.85 -25.23 36.71
CA ALA A 93 37.71 -24.75 37.54
C ALA A 93 36.89 -23.67 36.81
N ASP A 94 35.60 -23.86 36.91
CA ASP A 94 34.51 -23.01 36.54
C ASP A 94 34.68 -21.54 36.93
N HIS A 95 34.28 -20.63 36.06
CA HIS A 95 33.58 -19.39 36.41
C HIS A 95 32.92 -18.76 35.18
N ASP A 96 31.59 -18.65 35.27
CA ASP A 96 30.74 -17.78 34.46
C ASP A 96 31.31 -16.38 34.33
N MET A 97 31.42 -15.87 33.12
CA MET A 97 31.31 -14.44 32.81
C MET A 97 30.79 -14.23 31.39
N ALA A 98 29.60 -13.66 31.33
CA ALA A 98 28.97 -13.11 30.14
C ALA A 98 29.91 -12.08 29.47
N GLY A 99 30.30 -12.38 28.25
CA GLY A 99 31.01 -11.47 27.34
C GLY A 99 30.36 -11.51 25.97
N GLY A 100 29.42 -10.57 25.73
CA GLY A 100 28.70 -10.48 24.48
C GLY A 100 29.61 -10.16 23.30
N HIS A 101 29.79 -11.10 22.41
CA HIS A 101 30.26 -10.81 21.07
C HIS A 101 29.07 -10.31 20.24
N GLY A 102 29.06 -9.00 19.94
CA GLY A 102 28.25 -8.40 18.94
C GLY A 102 28.60 -8.99 17.56
N ALA A 103 27.91 -10.06 17.18
CA ALA A 103 27.90 -10.48 15.82
C ALA A 103 26.96 -9.51 15.06
N ASP A 104 27.52 -8.81 14.09
CA ASP A 104 26.79 -7.97 13.14
C ASP A 104 25.62 -8.74 12.54
N ARG A 105 24.42 -8.51 13.06
CA ARG A 105 23.18 -8.93 12.41
C ARG A 105 22.89 -7.98 11.26
N ALA A 106 23.60 -8.18 10.16
CA ALA A 106 23.19 -7.62 8.88
C ALA A 106 21.90 -8.33 8.45
N GLY A 107 20.80 -7.59 8.35
CA GLY A 107 19.64 -8.01 7.57
C GLY A 107 18.37 -8.42 8.31
N GLU A 108 18.15 -8.00 9.56
CA GLU A 108 16.80 -8.11 10.12
C GLU A 108 15.88 -7.06 9.47
N PRO A 109 14.77 -7.46 8.79
CA PRO A 109 13.85 -6.52 8.19
C PRO A 109 13.31 -5.60 9.29
N THR A 110 13.56 -4.31 9.17
CA THR A 110 13.01 -3.31 10.09
C THR A 110 11.50 -3.47 10.12
N PRO A 111 10.88 -3.74 11.27
CA PRO A 111 9.44 -3.92 11.36
C PRO A 111 8.72 -2.65 10.90
N PRO A 112 7.50 -2.77 10.31
CA PRO A 112 6.75 -1.64 9.78
C PRO A 112 6.63 -0.52 10.79
N GLY A 113 6.84 0.70 10.31
CA GLY A 113 7.10 1.90 11.10
C GLY A 113 6.17 2.09 12.30
N LYS A 114 6.75 2.58 13.38
CA LYS A 114 6.12 2.86 14.69
C LYS A 114 4.89 3.79 14.65
N ALA A 115 4.57 4.40 13.51
CA ALA A 115 3.52 5.42 13.36
C ALA A 115 2.10 4.89 13.64
N ASN A 116 1.82 3.60 13.39
CA ASN A 116 0.45 3.06 13.46
C ASN A 116 0.17 2.13 14.65
N ARG A 117 1.14 1.87 15.55
CA ARG A 117 0.99 0.92 16.67
C ARG A 117 0.01 1.35 17.77
N GLY A 118 -0.65 2.50 17.64
CA GLY A 118 -1.48 3.03 18.71
C GLY A 118 -2.99 2.84 18.56
N LYS A 119 -3.50 2.60 17.33
CA LYS A 119 -4.97 2.56 17.12
C LYS A 119 -5.36 1.52 16.06
N PRO A 120 -6.03 0.43 16.44
CA PRO A 120 -6.41 -0.66 15.52
C PRO A 120 -7.22 -0.19 14.31
N TRP A 121 -8.08 0.82 14.47
CA TRP A 121 -8.87 1.36 13.37
C TRP A 121 -8.01 2.09 12.31
N ALA A 122 -6.93 2.77 12.71
CA ALA A 122 -6.07 3.47 11.75
C ALA A 122 -5.25 2.48 10.90
N THR A 123 -4.81 1.37 11.49
CA THR A 123 -4.23 0.25 10.74
C THR A 123 -5.24 -0.30 9.75
N MET A 124 -6.48 -0.55 10.19
CA MET A 124 -7.52 -1.07 9.32
C MET A 124 -7.89 -0.08 8.21
N ALA A 125 -7.95 1.23 8.49
CA ALA A 125 -8.16 2.25 7.47
C ALA A 125 -7.05 2.24 6.40
N THR A 126 -5.80 2.06 6.82
CA THR A 126 -4.66 1.92 5.90
C THR A 126 -4.79 0.68 5.03
N GLU A 127 -5.19 -0.46 5.60
CA GLU A 127 -5.42 -1.71 4.88
C GLU A 127 -6.51 -1.57 3.81
N VAL A 128 -7.67 -1.00 4.19
CA VAL A 128 -8.77 -0.79 3.25
C VAL A 128 -8.39 0.23 2.17
N SER A 129 -7.67 1.29 2.52
CA SER A 129 -7.15 2.27 1.54
C SER A 129 -6.20 1.63 0.54
N HIS A 130 -5.36 0.68 1.01
CA HIS A 130 -4.44 -0.05 0.14
C HIS A 130 -5.19 -0.88 -0.90
N CYS A 131 -6.13 -1.74 -0.47
CA CYS A 131 -6.97 -2.52 -1.37
C CYS A 131 -7.78 -1.61 -2.31
N GLY A 132 -8.49 -0.63 -1.74
CA GLY A 132 -9.34 0.29 -2.49
C GLY A 132 -8.60 1.13 -3.52
N SER A 133 -7.29 1.38 -3.36
CA SER A 133 -6.54 2.13 -4.36
C SER A 133 -6.38 1.37 -5.68
N GLY A 134 -6.26 0.05 -5.64
CA GLY A 134 -6.25 -0.79 -6.84
C GLY A 134 -7.61 -0.75 -7.56
N CYS A 135 -8.72 -0.89 -6.79
CA CYS A 135 -10.09 -0.75 -7.31
C CYS A 135 -10.29 0.62 -7.98
N VAL A 136 -10.05 1.70 -7.26
CA VAL A 136 -10.26 3.07 -7.77
C VAL A 136 -9.51 3.32 -9.08
N LEU A 137 -8.27 2.84 -9.23
CA LEU A 137 -7.55 2.97 -10.48
C LEU A 137 -8.14 2.09 -11.58
N GLY A 138 -8.58 0.88 -11.24
CA GLY A 138 -9.24 -0.04 -12.16
C GLY A 138 -10.52 0.56 -12.71
N ASP A 139 -11.38 1.05 -11.82
CA ASP A 139 -12.67 1.66 -12.14
C ASP A 139 -12.48 2.89 -13.03
N VAL A 140 -11.56 3.81 -12.67
CA VAL A 140 -11.31 5.00 -13.49
C VAL A 140 -10.88 4.63 -14.90
N ILE A 141 -9.99 3.65 -15.06
CA ILE A 141 -9.51 3.21 -16.37
C ILE A 141 -10.65 2.55 -17.15
N SER A 142 -11.39 1.66 -16.50
CA SER A 142 -12.49 0.91 -17.10
C SER A 142 -13.60 1.86 -17.60
N GLU A 143 -14.05 2.77 -16.76
CA GLU A 143 -15.08 3.74 -17.08
C GLU A 143 -14.74 4.56 -18.34
N PHE A 144 -13.50 5.06 -18.43
CA PHE A 144 -13.07 5.78 -19.62
C PHE A 144 -12.95 4.90 -20.86
N VAL A 145 -12.50 3.65 -20.72
CA VAL A 145 -12.39 2.71 -21.83
C VAL A 145 -13.77 2.33 -22.36
N ILE A 146 -14.71 1.99 -21.46
CA ILE A 146 -16.07 1.59 -21.82
C ILE A 146 -16.80 2.76 -22.47
N PHE A 147 -16.66 3.96 -21.91
CA PHE A 147 -17.23 5.18 -22.49
C PHE A 147 -16.64 5.49 -23.87
N ALA A 148 -15.31 5.43 -24.04
CA ALA A 148 -14.64 5.75 -25.31
C ALA A 148 -14.98 4.73 -26.42
N LEU A 149 -15.17 3.46 -26.05
CA LEU A 149 -15.53 2.40 -26.99
C LEU A 149 -17.03 2.21 -27.13
N ALA A 150 -17.84 2.98 -26.42
CA ALA A 150 -19.31 2.89 -26.37
C ALA A 150 -19.81 1.44 -26.14
N LEU A 151 -19.15 0.72 -25.24
CA LEU A 151 -19.47 -0.68 -24.96
C LEU A 151 -20.76 -0.79 -24.17
N THR A 152 -21.66 -1.65 -24.63
CA THR A 152 -22.93 -1.96 -23.96
C THR A 152 -23.16 -3.46 -23.92
N ILE A 153 -23.74 -3.96 -22.84
CA ILE A 153 -24.20 -5.34 -22.68
C ILE A 153 -25.67 -5.29 -22.27
N ALA A 154 -26.50 -6.11 -22.88
CA ALA A 154 -27.96 -6.14 -22.66
C ALA A 154 -28.62 -4.75 -22.74
N GLY A 155 -28.14 -3.88 -23.62
CA GLY A 155 -28.72 -2.55 -23.89
C GLY A 155 -28.34 -1.46 -22.89
N THR A 156 -27.40 -1.71 -21.96
CA THR A 156 -26.90 -0.71 -21.00
C THR A 156 -25.38 -0.81 -20.85
N ALA A 157 -24.72 0.33 -20.62
CA ALA A 157 -23.29 0.38 -20.33
C ALA A 157 -22.97 -0.25 -18.97
N LEU A 158 -23.88 -0.18 -18.01
CA LEU A 158 -23.69 -0.62 -16.62
C LEU A 158 -23.13 -2.05 -16.49
N TRP A 159 -23.61 -2.98 -17.32
CA TRP A 159 -23.10 -4.36 -17.27
C TRP A 159 -21.68 -4.49 -17.82
N ALA A 160 -21.33 -3.67 -18.80
CA ALA A 160 -19.97 -3.60 -19.32
C ALA A 160 -19.03 -2.97 -18.27
N GLU A 161 -19.49 -1.91 -17.59
CA GLU A 161 -18.81 -1.24 -16.49
C GLU A 161 -18.53 -2.24 -15.34
N TYR A 162 -19.51 -2.96 -14.86
CA TYR A 162 -19.31 -3.98 -13.81
C TYR A 162 -18.25 -5.02 -14.16
N ILE A 163 -18.27 -5.52 -15.39
CA ILE A 163 -17.29 -6.51 -15.84
C ILE A 163 -15.89 -5.90 -15.95
N GLY A 164 -15.81 -4.74 -16.58
CA GLY A 164 -14.54 -4.03 -16.79
C GLY A 164 -13.91 -3.58 -15.48
N ASP A 165 -14.69 -2.94 -14.63
CA ASP A 165 -14.26 -2.49 -13.29
C ASP A 165 -13.75 -3.65 -12.46
N TYR A 166 -14.52 -4.73 -12.35
CA TYR A 166 -14.12 -5.89 -11.57
C TYR A 166 -12.84 -6.55 -12.07
N ILE A 167 -12.67 -6.70 -13.39
CA ILE A 167 -11.46 -7.29 -13.98
C ILE A 167 -10.26 -6.39 -13.72
N LEU A 168 -10.36 -5.08 -13.98
CA LEU A 168 -9.25 -4.16 -13.79
C LEU A 168 -8.93 -3.94 -12.32
N ALA A 169 -9.95 -3.86 -11.46
CA ALA A 169 -9.78 -3.82 -10.01
C ALA A 169 -9.03 -5.05 -9.48
N LEU A 170 -9.39 -6.27 -9.94
CA LEU A 170 -8.67 -7.50 -9.58
C LEU A 170 -7.22 -7.46 -10.03
N VAL A 171 -6.95 -7.08 -11.27
CA VAL A 171 -5.58 -7.05 -11.82
C VAL A 171 -4.73 -6.05 -11.05
N LEU A 172 -5.23 -4.81 -10.90
CA LEU A 172 -4.49 -3.74 -10.23
C LEU A 172 -4.41 -3.96 -8.72
N GLY A 173 -5.48 -4.42 -8.07
CA GLY A 173 -5.49 -4.74 -6.64
C GLY A 173 -4.49 -5.84 -6.29
N ILE A 174 -4.49 -6.95 -7.03
CA ILE A 174 -3.51 -8.03 -6.84
C ILE A 174 -2.09 -7.55 -7.13
N MET A 175 -1.89 -6.68 -8.12
CA MET A 175 -0.60 -6.09 -8.41
C MET A 175 -0.11 -5.20 -7.26
N PHE A 176 -0.97 -4.33 -6.72
CA PHE A 176 -0.64 -3.52 -5.55
C PHE A 176 -0.29 -4.37 -4.35
N GLN A 177 -1.07 -5.41 -4.09
CA GLN A 177 -0.85 -6.34 -2.99
C GLN A 177 0.43 -7.16 -3.18
N TYR A 178 0.75 -7.56 -4.40
CA TYR A 178 2.01 -8.23 -4.71
C TYR A 178 3.22 -7.36 -4.35
N PHE A 179 3.22 -6.09 -4.77
CA PHE A 179 4.31 -5.16 -4.44
C PHE A 179 4.42 -4.83 -2.95
N ALA A 180 3.35 -5.03 -2.19
CA ALA A 180 3.39 -4.92 -0.74
C ALA A 180 3.99 -6.18 -0.07
N ILE A 181 3.53 -7.37 -0.47
CA ILE A 181 3.86 -8.64 0.21
C ILE A 181 5.19 -9.23 -0.25
N ALA A 182 5.42 -9.30 -1.56
CA ALA A 182 6.55 -10.04 -2.12
C ALA A 182 7.91 -9.51 -1.65
N PRO A 183 8.19 -8.19 -1.64
CA PRO A 183 9.45 -7.66 -1.15
C PRO A 183 9.67 -7.91 0.36
N MET A 184 8.58 -7.92 1.14
CA MET A 184 8.65 -8.12 2.59
C MET A 184 8.92 -9.57 2.99
N ARG A 185 8.46 -10.53 2.18
CA ARG A 185 8.56 -11.96 2.47
C ARG A 185 9.63 -12.68 1.65
N GLY A 186 10.31 -11.99 0.74
CA GLY A 186 11.29 -12.60 -0.15
C GLY A 186 10.71 -13.69 -1.06
N LEU A 187 9.41 -13.57 -1.42
CA LEU A 187 8.70 -14.57 -2.21
C LEU A 187 9.03 -14.40 -3.71
N GLY A 188 9.12 -15.54 -4.41
CA GLY A 188 9.12 -15.54 -5.86
C GLY A 188 7.80 -15.03 -6.45
N VAL A 189 7.80 -14.70 -7.75
CA VAL A 189 6.66 -14.08 -8.44
C VAL A 189 5.36 -14.90 -8.26
N ARG A 190 5.43 -16.20 -8.49
CA ARG A 190 4.27 -17.09 -8.45
C ARG A 190 3.66 -17.21 -7.05
N ASP A 191 4.50 -17.38 -6.03
CA ASP A 191 4.05 -17.53 -4.65
C ASP A 191 3.60 -16.19 -4.06
N GLY A 192 4.28 -15.10 -4.43
CA GLY A 192 3.89 -13.74 -4.10
C GLY A 192 2.52 -13.38 -4.67
N LEU A 193 2.26 -13.71 -5.94
CA LEU A 193 0.99 -13.45 -6.61
C LEU A 193 -0.16 -14.27 -5.99
N ARG A 194 0.10 -15.55 -5.68
CA ARG A 194 -0.88 -16.40 -5.00
C ARG A 194 -1.21 -15.89 -3.59
N ALA A 195 -0.20 -15.45 -2.85
CA ALA A 195 -0.38 -14.87 -1.53
C ALA A 195 -1.16 -13.54 -1.59
N ALA A 196 -0.86 -12.70 -2.57
CA ALA A 196 -1.56 -11.45 -2.83
C ALA A 196 -3.04 -11.69 -3.15
N ALA A 197 -3.33 -12.57 -4.11
CA ALA A 197 -4.71 -12.92 -4.48
C ALA A 197 -5.50 -13.47 -3.29
N LYS A 198 -4.91 -14.39 -2.52
CA LYS A 198 -5.57 -14.96 -1.33
C LYS A 198 -5.91 -13.91 -0.27
N ALA A 199 -5.04 -12.91 -0.12
CA ALA A 199 -5.22 -11.85 0.88
C ALA A 199 -6.24 -10.80 0.45
N ASP A 200 -6.39 -10.56 -0.86
CA ASP A 200 -7.05 -9.36 -1.36
C ASP A 200 -8.38 -9.59 -2.09
N VAL A 201 -8.58 -10.73 -2.77
CA VAL A 201 -9.77 -10.98 -3.58
C VAL A 201 -11.08 -10.76 -2.81
N ILE A 202 -11.18 -11.25 -1.57
CA ILE A 202 -12.41 -11.11 -0.76
C ILE A 202 -12.64 -9.65 -0.39
N SER A 203 -11.59 -8.96 0.03
CA SER A 203 -11.63 -7.54 0.41
C SER A 203 -12.03 -6.66 -0.77
N LEU A 204 -11.46 -6.93 -1.93
CA LEU A 204 -11.71 -6.25 -3.18
C LEU A 204 -13.14 -6.50 -3.68
N THR A 205 -13.60 -7.76 -3.69
CA THR A 205 -14.99 -8.09 -4.04
C THR A 205 -15.98 -7.37 -3.12
N ALA A 206 -15.69 -7.27 -1.82
CA ALA A 206 -16.56 -6.53 -0.89
C ALA A 206 -16.58 -5.02 -1.19
N PHE A 207 -15.48 -4.45 -1.69
CA PHE A 207 -15.43 -3.07 -2.16
C PHE A 207 -16.31 -2.88 -3.40
N GLU A 208 -16.13 -3.73 -4.41
CA GLU A 208 -16.89 -3.67 -5.66
C GLU A 208 -18.40 -3.87 -5.44
N VAL A 209 -18.80 -4.77 -4.55
CA VAL A 209 -20.23 -4.95 -4.21
C VAL A 209 -20.85 -3.64 -3.70
N GLY A 210 -20.14 -2.89 -2.87
CA GLY A 210 -20.62 -1.59 -2.39
C GLY A 210 -20.69 -0.54 -3.50
N LEU A 211 -19.66 -0.48 -4.34
CA LEU A 211 -19.59 0.44 -5.47
C LEU A 211 -20.66 0.11 -6.51
N PHE A 212 -20.78 -1.14 -6.94
CA PHE A 212 -21.76 -1.59 -7.93
C PHE A 212 -23.21 -1.39 -7.47
N GLY A 213 -23.47 -1.61 -6.17
CA GLY A 213 -24.76 -1.27 -5.58
C GLY A 213 -25.10 0.22 -5.73
N TRP A 214 -24.12 1.09 -5.51
CA TRP A 214 -24.30 2.52 -5.73
C TRP A 214 -24.45 2.90 -7.20
N MET A 215 -23.65 2.32 -8.11
CA MET A 215 -23.79 2.53 -9.55
C MET A 215 -25.18 2.12 -10.05
N ALA A 216 -25.75 1.01 -9.54
CA ALA A 216 -27.11 0.63 -9.83
C ALA A 216 -28.12 1.69 -9.35
N VAL A 217 -27.95 2.23 -8.15
CA VAL A 217 -28.80 3.33 -7.66
C VAL A 217 -28.66 4.57 -8.54
N MET A 218 -27.43 4.93 -8.95
CA MET A 218 -27.21 6.04 -9.89
C MET A 218 -27.96 5.83 -11.21
N THR A 219 -27.82 4.65 -11.81
CA THR A 219 -28.33 4.35 -13.14
C THR A 219 -29.84 4.15 -13.17
N PHE A 220 -30.42 3.48 -12.19
CA PHE A 220 -31.83 3.11 -12.23
C PHE A 220 -32.74 4.02 -11.38
N VAL A 221 -32.20 4.71 -10.39
CA VAL A 221 -33.01 5.51 -9.46
C VAL A 221 -32.77 7.01 -9.62
N LEU A 222 -31.50 7.45 -9.64
CA LEU A 222 -31.17 8.87 -9.67
C LEU A 222 -31.20 9.45 -11.07
N PHE A 223 -30.69 8.72 -12.06
CA PHE A 223 -30.55 9.15 -13.45
C PHE A 223 -30.99 8.06 -14.42
N PRO A 224 -32.27 7.65 -14.40
CA PRO A 224 -32.78 6.64 -15.33
C PRO A 224 -32.71 7.14 -16.78
N ALA A 225 -32.62 6.20 -17.72
CA ALA A 225 -32.64 6.54 -19.15
C ALA A 225 -33.85 7.44 -19.50
N PRO A 226 -33.67 8.45 -20.33
CA PRO A 226 -32.50 8.77 -21.15
C PRO A 226 -31.50 9.74 -20.49
N HIS A 227 -31.61 10.05 -19.19
CA HIS A 227 -30.83 11.09 -18.48
C HIS A 227 -29.62 10.53 -17.74
N GLN A 228 -29.08 9.41 -18.20
CA GLN A 228 -27.91 8.80 -17.56
C GLN A 228 -26.70 9.74 -17.54
N LEU A 229 -25.98 9.77 -16.41
CA LEU A 229 -24.73 10.48 -16.31
C LEU A 229 -23.62 9.67 -16.96
N MET A 230 -22.76 10.38 -17.70
CA MET A 230 -21.61 9.80 -18.40
C MET A 230 -20.29 10.27 -17.81
N PRO A 231 -19.18 9.52 -18.01
CA PRO A 231 -17.85 9.87 -17.51
C PRO A 231 -17.29 11.20 -18.00
N ASP A 232 -17.86 11.82 -19.05
CA ASP A 232 -17.52 13.16 -19.51
C ASP A 232 -18.03 14.29 -18.58
N ARG A 233 -18.88 13.95 -17.61
CA ARG A 233 -19.50 14.90 -16.68
C ARG A 233 -18.85 14.85 -15.30
N ALA A 234 -18.49 16.03 -14.76
CA ALA A 234 -17.94 16.12 -13.40
C ALA A 234 -18.90 15.59 -12.31
N ALA A 235 -20.22 15.65 -12.56
CA ALA A 235 -21.22 15.10 -11.65
C ALA A 235 -21.12 13.58 -11.54
N PHE A 236 -20.78 12.87 -12.62
CA PHE A 236 -20.52 11.43 -12.61
C PHE A 236 -19.41 11.09 -11.61
N TRP A 237 -18.25 11.73 -11.73
CA TRP A 237 -17.11 11.49 -10.85
C TRP A 237 -17.36 11.88 -9.39
N LEU A 238 -18.15 12.95 -9.15
CA LEU A 238 -18.56 13.30 -7.78
C LEU A 238 -19.41 12.20 -7.16
N LEU A 239 -20.32 11.60 -7.91
CA LEU A 239 -21.17 10.51 -7.43
C LEU A 239 -20.38 9.19 -7.34
N MET A 240 -19.44 8.93 -8.26
CA MET A 240 -18.53 7.79 -8.15
C MET A 240 -17.68 7.84 -6.87
N GLN A 241 -17.25 9.03 -6.43
CA GLN A 241 -16.56 9.17 -5.13
C GLN A 241 -17.43 8.70 -3.96
N ILE A 242 -18.75 8.96 -3.99
CA ILE A 242 -19.68 8.43 -2.99
C ILE A 242 -19.71 6.90 -3.03
N GLY A 243 -19.76 6.32 -4.25
CA GLY A 243 -19.68 4.87 -4.45
C GLY A 243 -18.39 4.27 -3.89
N MET A 244 -17.25 4.92 -4.14
CA MET A 244 -15.94 4.51 -3.60
C MET A 244 -15.91 4.57 -2.06
N ILE A 245 -16.55 5.57 -1.44
CA ILE A 245 -16.68 5.65 0.01
C ILE A 245 -17.58 4.52 0.54
N ILE A 246 -18.67 4.20 -0.16
CA ILE A 246 -19.53 3.06 0.18
C ILE A 246 -18.75 1.75 0.02
N GLY A 247 -18.00 1.56 -1.07
CA GLY A 247 -17.10 0.44 -1.29
C GLY A 247 -16.05 0.29 -0.18
N PHE A 248 -15.46 1.40 0.26
CA PHE A 248 -14.57 1.43 1.41
C PHE A 248 -15.26 0.93 2.68
N ALA A 249 -16.49 1.37 2.93
CA ALA A 249 -17.27 0.98 4.10
C ALA A 249 -17.66 -0.51 4.07
N THR A 250 -18.06 -1.05 2.91
CA THR A 250 -18.40 -2.48 2.74
C THR A 250 -17.16 -3.38 2.79
N SER A 251 -16.01 -2.91 2.33
CA SER A 251 -14.74 -3.63 2.43
C SER A 251 -14.19 -3.68 3.87
N TRP A 252 -14.58 -2.75 4.73
CA TRP A 252 -14.10 -2.70 6.11
C TRP A 252 -14.35 -4.00 6.91
N PRO A 253 -15.61 -4.51 7.02
CA PRO A 253 -15.88 -5.75 7.75
C PRO A 253 -15.17 -6.96 7.12
N ALA A 254 -15.04 -7.00 5.80
CA ALA A 254 -14.29 -8.06 5.12
C ALA A 254 -12.81 -8.08 5.53
N ASN A 255 -12.15 -6.91 5.57
CA ASN A 255 -10.78 -6.80 6.03
C ASN A 255 -10.61 -7.17 7.51
N VAL A 256 -11.53 -6.74 8.37
CA VAL A 256 -11.55 -7.14 9.80
C VAL A 256 -11.64 -8.65 9.94
N TRP A 257 -12.50 -9.28 9.15
CA TRP A 257 -12.68 -10.74 9.15
C TRP A 257 -11.41 -11.46 8.65
N LEU A 258 -10.81 -11.00 7.56
CA LEU A 258 -9.58 -11.57 7.00
C LEU A 258 -8.41 -11.51 7.98
N VAL A 259 -8.26 -10.38 8.68
CA VAL A 259 -7.23 -10.21 9.71
C VAL A 259 -7.48 -11.10 10.91
N LYS A 260 -8.73 -11.19 11.41
CA LYS A 260 -9.10 -12.09 12.52
C LYS A 260 -8.87 -13.56 12.20
N ARG A 261 -9.01 -13.96 10.93
CA ARG A 261 -8.75 -15.33 10.47
C ARG A 261 -7.27 -15.61 10.18
N GLY A 262 -6.40 -14.64 10.33
CA GLY A 262 -4.96 -14.77 10.02
C GLY A 262 -4.66 -14.96 8.52
N ILE A 263 -5.64 -14.70 7.64
CA ILE A 263 -5.47 -14.76 6.18
C ILE A 263 -4.68 -13.56 5.69
N LYS A 264 -4.93 -12.40 6.28
CA LYS A 264 -4.26 -11.14 5.98
C LYS A 264 -3.51 -10.64 7.21
N VAL A 265 -2.26 -10.23 7.01
CA VAL A 265 -1.44 -9.63 8.06
C VAL A 265 -1.57 -8.10 7.94
N PRO A 266 -1.95 -7.38 9.00
CA PRO A 266 -2.06 -5.92 8.96
C PRO A 266 -0.71 -5.27 8.62
N MET A 267 -0.74 -4.24 7.76
CA MET A 267 0.43 -3.50 7.31
C MET A 267 0.86 -2.41 8.31
#